data_9aa72a007622e9b2ef901956aa5d08e8
#
_entry.id   9aa72a007622e9b2ef901956aa5d08e8
#
_cell.length_a   1.000
_cell.length_b   1.000
_cell.length_c   1.000
_cell.angle_alpha   90.00
_cell.angle_beta   90.00
_cell.angle_gamma   90.00
#
_symmetry.space_group_name_H-M   'P 1'
#
loop_
_entity.id
_entity.type
_entity.pdbx_description
1 polymer ?
#
loop_
_entity_poly.entity_id
_entity_poly.type
_entity_poly.pdbx_seq_one_letter_code
_entity_poly.pdbx_strand_id
1 'polypeptide(L)'
;AAYNTPGAGNPILPGYFADPTIKKFGDTYYIYATTDGSGAGFGPAQLWCSKDFKNWTLMPMNWPDSHWIWAPDVMQNETDGKYYYLYCQPCKLHLGVGDTPRGPWKNVLGKSEAVLVEDRFVKNAITLDGQTFRDDDGSVYMYWGTWGIYKGFGCGAGKLNPDMKSFSETKLIPNTEVTHFFEAPFVFKRNGIYYFLYSCEHCEDASYRVDYATAKSPLGPYTYHGTILKTNADGTVHGPGHNSVLQEGDNYYIVYHRHD
;
A
#
# COMPACT_ATOMS: atom_id res chain seq x y z
N ALA A 1 10.55 11.08 25.78
CA ALA A 1 9.21 11.59 25.54
C ALA A 1 8.30 10.40 25.23
N ALA A 2 7.11 10.37 25.81
CA ALA A 2 6.17 9.31 25.51
C ALA A 2 5.80 9.39 24.02
N TYR A 3 6.12 8.36 23.28
CA TYR A 3 5.90 8.28 21.83
C TYR A 3 4.39 8.34 21.45
N ASN A 4 3.50 8.11 22.40
CA ASN A 4 2.04 8.20 22.24
C ASN A 4 1.45 9.54 22.70
N THR A 5 2.28 10.54 23.00
CA THR A 5 1.80 11.88 23.32
C THR A 5 1.40 12.61 22.04
N PRO A 6 0.22 13.24 21.96
CA PRO A 6 -0.17 14.03 20.80
C PRO A 6 0.92 15.04 20.42
N GLY A 7 1.29 15.05 19.14
CA GLY A 7 2.34 15.93 18.61
C GLY A 7 3.78 15.45 18.83
N ALA A 8 3.99 14.28 19.45
CA ALA A 8 5.32 13.70 19.62
C ALA A 8 5.86 13.02 18.35
N GLY A 9 5.03 12.88 17.32
CA GLY A 9 5.40 12.29 16.02
C GLY A 9 4.90 10.87 15.81
N ASN A 10 4.95 10.00 16.80
CA ASN A 10 4.46 8.62 16.72
C ASN A 10 3.66 8.24 17.98
N PRO A 11 2.50 7.57 17.84
CA PRO A 11 1.78 7.35 16.58
C PRO A 11 1.23 8.67 16.01
N ILE A 12 1.19 8.79 14.68
CA ILE A 12 0.60 9.96 14.03
C ILE A 12 -0.93 9.89 14.01
N LEU A 13 -1.51 8.69 13.98
CA LEU A 13 -2.93 8.43 14.15
C LEU A 13 -3.15 7.56 15.38
N PRO A 14 -3.95 8.00 16.35
CA PRO A 14 -4.33 7.17 17.48
C PRO A 14 -5.45 6.21 17.10
N GLY A 15 -5.44 4.99 17.63
CA GLY A 15 -6.48 3.97 17.41
C GLY A 15 -6.02 2.81 16.53
N TYR A 16 -6.99 2.01 16.11
CA TYR A 16 -6.73 0.76 15.39
C TYR A 16 -6.82 0.98 13.88
N PHE A 17 -5.70 1.41 13.28
CA PHE A 17 -5.56 1.63 11.86
C PHE A 17 -4.36 0.83 11.35
N ALA A 18 -4.64 -0.17 10.51
CA ALA A 18 -3.61 -1.02 9.91
C ALA A 18 -3.38 -0.64 8.45
N ASP A 19 -2.28 -1.17 7.89
CA ASP A 19 -1.97 -1.16 6.46
C ASP A 19 -2.01 0.25 5.83
N PRO A 20 -1.33 1.24 6.43
CA PRO A 20 -1.47 2.62 6.01
C PRO A 20 -0.76 2.89 4.68
N THR A 21 -1.41 3.63 3.79
CA THR A 21 -0.74 4.34 2.71
C THR A 21 -0.83 5.83 2.93
N ILE A 22 0.27 6.53 2.69
CA ILE A 22 0.34 7.98 2.81
C ILE A 22 0.68 8.61 1.48
N LYS A 23 -0.04 9.67 1.13
CA LYS A 23 0.18 10.46 -0.08
C LYS A 23 0.10 11.95 0.24
N LYS A 24 0.82 12.76 -0.53
CA LYS A 24 0.67 14.21 -0.53
C LYS A 24 0.15 14.64 -1.89
N PHE A 25 -1.01 15.32 -1.90
CA PHE A 25 -1.59 15.91 -3.09
C PHE A 25 -1.80 17.40 -2.85
N GLY A 26 -1.12 18.22 -3.64
CA GLY A 26 -1.09 19.66 -3.39
C GLY A 26 -0.43 19.98 -2.04
N ASP A 27 -1.14 20.68 -1.17
CA ASP A 27 -0.69 21.08 0.17
C ASP A 27 -1.18 20.15 1.29
N THR A 28 -1.85 19.05 0.96
CA THR A 28 -2.55 18.20 1.92
C THR A 28 -1.99 16.78 1.91
N TYR A 29 -1.77 16.24 3.11
CA TYR A 29 -1.41 14.85 3.34
C TYR A 29 -2.66 14.02 3.53
N TYR A 30 -2.67 12.81 2.97
CA TYR A 30 -3.77 11.85 3.05
C TYR A 30 -3.26 10.51 3.53
N ILE A 31 -3.92 9.92 4.52
CA ILE A 31 -3.67 8.55 4.95
C ILE A 31 -4.93 7.73 4.74
N TYR A 32 -4.77 6.63 4.03
CA TYR A 32 -5.80 5.61 3.82
C TYR A 32 -5.35 4.36 4.55
N ALA A 33 -6.27 3.72 5.25
CA ALA A 33 -5.96 2.55 6.06
C ALA A 33 -7.11 1.53 6.01
N THR A 34 -6.83 0.33 6.47
CA THR A 34 -7.81 -0.73 6.65
C THR A 34 -8.94 -0.27 7.56
N THR A 35 -10.18 -0.64 7.24
CA THR A 35 -11.41 -0.18 7.92
C THR A 35 -12.24 -1.33 8.53
N ASP A 36 -11.63 -2.43 8.89
CA ASP A 36 -12.29 -3.58 9.55
C ASP A 36 -12.17 -3.57 11.07
N GLY A 37 -11.50 -2.56 11.61
CA GLY A 37 -11.22 -2.47 13.03
C GLY A 37 -12.30 -1.77 13.84
N SER A 38 -12.02 -1.60 15.13
CA SER A 38 -12.80 -0.81 16.05
C SER A 38 -12.53 0.69 15.92
N GLY A 39 -13.29 1.50 16.63
CA GLY A 39 -13.17 2.94 16.60
C GLY A 39 -13.69 3.56 15.31
N ALA A 40 -13.01 4.54 14.78
CA ALA A 40 -13.40 5.24 13.56
C ALA A 40 -13.21 4.42 12.29
N GLY A 41 -12.45 3.31 12.37
CA GLY A 41 -12.14 2.46 11.22
C GLY A 41 -13.22 1.47 10.81
N PHE A 42 -14.44 1.56 11.36
CA PHE A 42 -15.52 0.65 11.04
C PHE A 42 -16.60 1.35 10.22
N GLY A 43 -17.02 0.73 9.14
CA GLY A 43 -18.08 1.27 8.28
C GLY A 43 -17.59 1.72 6.92
N PRO A 44 -18.28 2.60 6.20
CA PRO A 44 -17.91 2.97 4.85
C PRO A 44 -16.46 3.47 4.76
N ALA A 45 -15.87 3.39 3.58
CA ALA A 45 -14.51 3.83 3.34
C ALA A 45 -14.27 5.25 3.85
N GLN A 46 -13.11 5.47 4.46
CA GLN A 46 -12.74 6.74 5.04
C GLN A 46 -11.24 6.95 4.96
N LEU A 47 -10.82 8.18 5.14
CA LEU A 47 -9.42 8.59 5.11
C LEU A 47 -9.14 9.64 6.19
N TRP A 48 -7.87 9.83 6.49
CA TRP A 48 -7.40 10.93 7.31
C TRP A 48 -6.69 11.95 6.43
N CYS A 49 -6.92 13.24 6.69
CA CYS A 49 -6.19 14.30 6.01
C CYS A 49 -5.62 15.33 6.97
N SER A 50 -4.51 15.96 6.57
CA SER A 50 -3.82 16.97 7.35
C SER A 50 -3.06 17.94 6.44
N LYS A 51 -3.02 19.21 6.82
CA LYS A 51 -2.17 20.22 6.15
C LYS A 51 -0.81 20.43 6.83
N ASP A 52 -0.68 20.02 8.08
CA ASP A 52 0.50 20.29 8.90
C ASP A 52 1.23 19.03 9.40
N PHE A 53 0.74 17.84 9.01
CA PHE A 53 1.22 16.53 9.47
C PHE A 53 1.09 16.28 10.98
N LYS A 54 0.34 17.11 11.69
CA LYS A 54 0.13 17.05 13.14
C LYS A 54 -1.33 16.89 13.52
N ASN A 55 -2.18 17.68 12.87
CA ASN A 55 -3.63 17.67 13.10
C ASN A 55 -4.31 16.93 11.97
N TRP A 56 -4.95 15.81 12.31
CA TRP A 56 -5.58 14.92 11.34
C TRP A 56 -7.09 14.91 11.49
N THR A 57 -7.79 14.99 10.36
CA THR A 57 -9.25 14.95 10.29
C THR A 57 -9.71 13.71 9.55
N LEU A 58 -10.63 12.96 10.15
CA LEU A 58 -11.27 11.81 9.52
C LEU A 58 -12.34 12.28 8.54
N MET A 59 -12.30 11.76 7.31
CA MET A 59 -13.20 12.14 6.23
C MET A 59 -13.83 10.90 5.61
N PRO A 60 -15.15 10.87 5.40
CA PRO A 60 -15.80 9.75 4.71
C PRO A 60 -15.55 9.78 3.21
N MET A 61 -15.63 8.60 2.58
CA MET A 61 -15.67 8.43 1.14
C MET A 61 -16.98 7.74 0.72
N ASN A 62 -17.36 7.90 -0.54
CA ASN A 62 -18.64 7.39 -1.04
C ASN A 62 -18.61 5.90 -1.40
N TRP A 63 -17.44 5.31 -1.56
CA TRP A 63 -17.26 3.96 -2.09
C TRP A 63 -15.96 3.34 -1.56
N PRO A 64 -15.93 2.04 -1.34
CA PRO A 64 -17.07 1.10 -1.43
C PRO A 64 -18.01 1.19 -0.21
N ASP A 65 -19.20 0.59 -0.33
CA ASP A 65 -20.17 0.50 0.77
C ASP A 65 -19.86 -0.62 1.78
N SER A 66 -18.78 -1.33 1.57
CA SER A 66 -18.36 -2.46 2.41
C SER A 66 -17.74 -1.99 3.72
N HIS A 67 -17.96 -2.75 4.78
CA HIS A 67 -17.26 -2.61 6.05
C HIS A 67 -15.84 -3.18 6.02
N TRP A 68 -15.49 -3.93 4.98
CA TRP A 68 -14.26 -4.73 4.88
C TRP A 68 -13.40 -4.18 3.75
N ILE A 69 -12.62 -3.16 4.07
CA ILE A 69 -11.70 -2.53 3.13
C ILE A 69 -10.31 -2.71 3.67
N TRP A 70 -9.54 -3.56 3.02
CA TRP A 70 -8.20 -3.90 3.47
C TRP A 70 -7.14 -3.28 2.57
N ALA A 71 -6.06 -2.83 3.22
CA ALA A 71 -4.82 -2.38 2.59
C ALA A 71 -5.05 -1.49 1.35
N PRO A 72 -5.71 -0.34 1.50
CA PRO A 72 -5.97 0.55 0.39
C PRO A 72 -4.70 1.25 -0.10
N ASP A 73 -4.73 1.67 -1.35
CA ASP A 73 -3.74 2.58 -1.93
C ASP A 73 -4.44 3.62 -2.81
N VAL A 74 -3.83 4.78 -2.96
CA VAL A 74 -4.32 5.84 -3.84
C VAL A 74 -3.17 6.43 -4.64
N MET A 75 -3.41 6.70 -5.91
CA MET A 75 -2.48 7.45 -6.75
C MET A 75 -3.21 8.51 -7.56
N GLN A 76 -2.49 9.56 -7.91
CA GLN A 76 -2.90 10.47 -8.97
C GLN A 76 -2.26 10.05 -10.29
N ASN A 77 -3.05 9.88 -11.33
CA ASN A 77 -2.54 9.71 -12.68
C ASN A 77 -2.48 11.08 -13.38
N GLU A 78 -1.29 11.61 -13.53
CA GLU A 78 -1.09 12.93 -14.15
C GLU A 78 -1.47 12.95 -15.63
N THR A 79 -1.52 11.80 -16.29
CA THR A 79 -1.88 11.71 -17.72
C THR A 79 -3.34 12.09 -17.96
N ASP A 80 -4.26 11.66 -17.08
CA ASP A 80 -5.69 11.99 -17.15
C ASP A 80 -6.14 12.97 -16.06
N GLY A 81 -5.26 13.32 -15.12
CA GLY A 81 -5.55 14.20 -14.00
C GLY A 81 -6.45 13.59 -12.92
N LYS A 82 -6.77 12.29 -13.03
CA LYS A 82 -7.68 11.60 -12.13
C LYS A 82 -6.94 10.90 -11.00
N TYR A 83 -7.70 10.58 -9.96
CA TYR A 83 -7.25 9.81 -8.80
C TYR A 83 -7.81 8.39 -8.89
N TYR A 84 -7.01 7.42 -8.43
CA TYR A 84 -7.36 6.01 -8.46
C TYR A 84 -7.23 5.42 -7.06
N TYR A 85 -8.29 4.82 -6.57
CA TYR A 85 -8.40 4.22 -5.25
C TYR A 85 -8.44 2.70 -5.37
N LEU A 86 -7.41 2.06 -4.86
CA LEU A 86 -7.26 0.61 -4.84
C LEU A 86 -7.57 0.10 -3.43
N TYR A 87 -8.40 -0.91 -3.32
CA TYR A 87 -8.57 -1.63 -2.07
C TYR A 87 -8.67 -3.13 -2.33
N CYS A 88 -8.40 -3.93 -1.31
CA CYS A 88 -8.62 -5.35 -1.38
C CYS A 88 -9.67 -5.83 -0.36
N GLN A 89 -10.30 -6.91 -0.74
CA GLN A 89 -11.04 -7.82 0.12
C GLN A 89 -10.38 -9.18 -0.07
N PRO A 90 -10.52 -10.14 0.85
CA PRO A 90 -9.78 -11.39 0.74
C PRO A 90 -9.77 -11.95 -0.67
N CYS A 91 -8.54 -12.00 -1.24
CA CYS A 91 -8.17 -12.50 -2.54
C CYS A 91 -8.72 -11.75 -3.77
N LYS A 92 -9.08 -10.47 -3.62
CA LYS A 92 -9.59 -9.64 -4.73
C LYS A 92 -9.10 -8.20 -4.63
N LEU A 93 -8.75 -7.59 -5.77
CA LEU A 93 -8.47 -6.16 -5.86
C LEU A 93 -9.54 -5.44 -6.67
N HIS A 94 -9.97 -4.29 -6.15
CA HIS A 94 -10.93 -3.40 -6.77
C HIS A 94 -10.29 -2.04 -6.97
N LEU A 95 -10.53 -1.40 -8.12
CA LEU A 95 -9.99 -0.10 -8.45
C LEU A 95 -11.10 0.88 -8.78
N GLY A 96 -11.11 2.00 -8.09
CA GLY A 96 -12.00 3.12 -8.34
C GLY A 96 -11.27 4.30 -8.98
N VAL A 97 -12.03 5.14 -9.67
CA VAL A 97 -11.58 6.40 -10.25
C VAL A 97 -12.41 7.56 -9.71
N GLY A 98 -11.78 8.70 -9.47
CA GLY A 98 -12.42 9.90 -8.97
C GLY A 98 -11.70 11.16 -9.37
N ASP A 99 -12.32 12.31 -9.15
CA ASP A 99 -11.79 13.63 -9.54
C ASP A 99 -10.97 14.28 -8.42
N THR A 100 -11.06 13.76 -7.19
CA THR A 100 -10.33 14.27 -6.03
C THR A 100 -9.75 13.13 -5.19
N PRO A 101 -8.81 13.38 -4.28
CA PRO A 101 -8.30 12.37 -3.36
C PRO A 101 -9.35 11.70 -2.44
N ARG A 102 -10.55 12.26 -2.38
CA ARG A 102 -11.68 11.70 -1.64
C ARG A 102 -12.77 11.12 -2.55
N GLY A 103 -12.54 11.10 -3.83
CA GLY A 103 -13.52 10.73 -4.84
C GLY A 103 -14.31 11.94 -5.38
N PRO A 104 -15.64 11.81 -5.60
CA PRO A 104 -16.43 10.58 -5.45
C PRO A 104 -15.92 9.47 -6.37
N TRP A 105 -15.85 8.27 -5.81
CA TRP A 105 -15.28 7.11 -6.49
C TRP A 105 -16.34 6.34 -7.28
N LYS A 106 -15.91 5.83 -8.45
CA LYS A 106 -16.64 4.85 -9.25
C LYS A 106 -15.67 3.74 -9.63
N ASN A 107 -16.14 2.49 -9.60
CA ASN A 107 -15.32 1.37 -10.09
C ASN A 107 -14.94 1.59 -11.56
N VAL A 108 -13.67 1.43 -11.90
CA VAL A 108 -13.16 1.63 -13.28
C VAL A 108 -13.84 0.69 -14.28
N LEU A 109 -14.32 -0.47 -13.82
CA LEU A 109 -15.01 -1.48 -14.65
C LEU A 109 -16.53 -1.24 -14.74
N GLY A 110 -17.04 -0.16 -14.16
CA GLY A 110 -18.43 0.28 -14.24
C GLY A 110 -19.37 -0.26 -13.17
N LYS A 111 -19.28 -1.55 -12.82
CA LYS A 111 -20.09 -2.15 -11.76
C LYS A 111 -19.40 -1.98 -10.41
N SER A 112 -20.15 -1.58 -9.38
CA SER A 112 -19.59 -1.28 -8.06
C SER A 112 -18.67 -2.37 -7.48
N GLU A 113 -19.03 -3.63 -7.68
CA GLU A 113 -18.33 -4.79 -7.11
C GLU A 113 -17.36 -5.48 -8.08
N ALA A 114 -17.15 -4.90 -9.27
CA ALA A 114 -16.29 -5.53 -10.28
C ALA A 114 -14.85 -5.68 -9.79
N VAL A 115 -14.25 -6.82 -10.05
CA VAL A 115 -12.91 -7.20 -9.62
C VAL A 115 -11.91 -6.95 -10.72
N LEU A 116 -10.87 -6.16 -10.45
CA LEU A 116 -9.79 -5.92 -11.40
C LEU A 116 -8.79 -7.08 -11.41
N VAL A 117 -8.43 -7.57 -10.22
CA VAL A 117 -7.48 -8.68 -10.05
C VAL A 117 -8.13 -9.76 -9.18
N GLU A 118 -8.48 -10.87 -9.81
CA GLU A 118 -8.99 -12.06 -9.14
C GLU A 118 -7.86 -12.80 -8.40
N ASP A 119 -8.22 -13.70 -7.50
CA ASP A 119 -7.23 -14.54 -6.84
C ASP A 119 -6.44 -15.35 -7.86
N ARG A 120 -5.12 -15.34 -7.69
CA ARG A 120 -4.18 -16.05 -8.57
C ARG A 120 -4.31 -15.68 -10.05
N PHE A 121 -4.73 -14.47 -10.32
CA PHE A 121 -4.70 -13.89 -11.65
C PHE A 121 -3.30 -14.01 -12.29
N VAL A 122 -2.26 -13.81 -11.48
CA VAL A 122 -0.90 -14.26 -11.78
C VAL A 122 -0.67 -15.56 -11.03
N LYS A 123 -0.29 -16.61 -11.75
CA LYS A 123 -0.04 -17.93 -11.16
C LYS A 123 0.98 -17.81 -10.01
N ASN A 124 0.68 -18.45 -8.88
CA ASN A 124 1.51 -18.46 -7.67
C ASN A 124 1.64 -17.08 -6.98
N ALA A 125 0.72 -16.17 -7.24
CA ALA A 125 0.53 -14.96 -6.45
C ALA A 125 -0.88 -14.97 -5.86
N ILE A 126 -0.98 -15.03 -4.54
CA ILE A 126 -2.25 -14.91 -3.82
C ILE A 126 -2.60 -13.42 -3.79
N THR A 127 -3.77 -13.07 -4.30
CA THR A 127 -4.15 -11.67 -4.54
C THR A 127 -4.62 -11.00 -3.24
N LEU A 128 -3.81 -10.11 -2.73
CA LEU A 128 -4.10 -9.23 -1.61
C LEU A 128 -3.09 -8.07 -1.61
N ASP A 129 -3.33 -7.05 -0.79
CA ASP A 129 -2.38 -5.96 -0.52
C ASP A 129 -1.84 -5.30 -1.80
N GLY A 130 -2.73 -4.68 -2.55
CA GLY A 130 -2.35 -4.00 -3.80
C GLY A 130 -1.67 -2.65 -3.56
N GLN A 131 -0.72 -2.33 -4.43
CA GLN A 131 -0.05 -1.03 -4.48
C GLN A 131 0.09 -0.60 -5.93
N THR A 132 -0.17 0.67 -6.19
CA THR A 132 0.06 1.30 -7.49
C THR A 132 1.36 2.10 -7.48
N PHE A 133 2.07 2.06 -8.59
CA PHE A 133 3.29 2.83 -8.80
C PHE A 133 3.28 3.45 -10.18
N ARG A 134 3.44 4.78 -10.26
CA ARG A 134 3.58 5.50 -11.53
C ARG A 134 5.05 5.80 -11.78
N ASP A 135 5.59 5.31 -12.89
CA ASP A 135 6.96 5.56 -13.30
C ASP A 135 7.11 6.92 -14.01
N ASP A 136 8.35 7.37 -14.16
CA ASP A 136 8.69 8.67 -14.75
C ASP A 136 8.21 8.82 -16.20
N ASP A 137 8.08 7.71 -16.93
CA ASP A 137 7.57 7.70 -18.31
C ASP A 137 6.03 7.74 -18.40
N GLY A 138 5.34 7.81 -17.25
CA GLY A 138 3.88 7.80 -17.17
C GLY A 138 3.25 6.41 -17.13
N SER A 139 4.02 5.35 -17.26
CA SER A 139 3.54 3.98 -17.10
C SER A 139 3.10 3.74 -15.65
N VAL A 140 2.00 3.01 -15.48
CA VAL A 140 1.46 2.65 -14.16
C VAL A 140 1.59 1.14 -13.96
N TYR A 141 2.15 0.77 -12.83
CA TYR A 141 2.33 -0.60 -12.41
C TYR A 141 1.50 -0.87 -11.15
N MET A 142 1.11 -2.12 -11.00
CA MET A 142 0.43 -2.61 -9.80
C MET A 142 1.18 -3.83 -9.27
N TYR A 143 1.30 -3.90 -7.94
CA TYR A 143 1.94 -5.00 -7.22
C TYR A 143 0.97 -5.52 -6.18
N TRP A 144 0.96 -6.83 -5.94
CA TRP A 144 0.09 -7.44 -4.95
C TRP A 144 0.63 -8.78 -4.49
N GLY A 145 0.24 -9.19 -3.28
CA GLY A 145 0.52 -10.53 -2.81
C GLY A 145 0.38 -10.68 -1.31
N THR A 146 0.08 -11.91 -0.91
CA THR A 146 0.14 -12.36 0.48
C THR A 146 0.58 -13.82 0.50
N TRP A 147 1.12 -14.27 1.63
CA TRP A 147 1.66 -15.63 1.78
C TRP A 147 2.61 -16.01 0.65
N GLY A 148 3.36 -15.07 0.15
CA GLY A 148 4.26 -15.27 -1.00
C GLY A 148 5.52 -16.07 -0.68
N ILE A 149 5.64 -16.61 0.52
CA ILE A 149 6.79 -17.41 0.99
C ILE A 149 6.76 -18.87 0.52
N TYR A 150 5.62 -19.36 0.02
CA TYR A 150 5.53 -20.73 -0.46
C TYR A 150 6.49 -20.97 -1.63
N LYS A 151 6.97 -22.23 -1.75
CA LYS A 151 7.88 -22.61 -2.83
C LYS A 151 7.26 -22.28 -4.21
N GLY A 152 7.97 -21.47 -4.99
CA GLY A 152 7.55 -21.06 -6.31
C GLY A 152 6.53 -19.90 -6.32
N PHE A 153 6.19 -19.35 -5.16
CA PHE A 153 5.29 -18.19 -5.02
C PHE A 153 6.09 -16.88 -5.00
N GLY A 154 5.37 -15.77 -4.90
CA GLY A 154 5.95 -14.45 -4.81
C GLY A 154 4.89 -13.35 -4.91
N CYS A 155 5.31 -12.21 -5.43
CA CYS A 155 4.48 -11.04 -5.66
C CYS A 155 3.93 -11.02 -7.08
N GLY A 156 2.63 -10.85 -7.23
CA GLY A 156 2.04 -10.54 -8.53
C GLY A 156 2.37 -9.11 -8.92
N ALA A 157 2.61 -8.88 -10.20
CA ALA A 157 2.89 -7.56 -10.72
C ALA A 157 2.35 -7.41 -12.14
N GLY A 158 2.01 -6.20 -12.53
CA GLY A 158 1.57 -5.92 -13.88
C GLY A 158 1.71 -4.46 -14.26
N LYS A 159 1.82 -4.22 -15.56
CA LYS A 159 1.74 -2.89 -16.15
C LYS A 159 0.31 -2.68 -16.64
N LEU A 160 -0.34 -1.65 -16.10
CA LEU A 160 -1.71 -1.30 -16.52
C LEU A 160 -1.73 -0.68 -17.91
N ASN A 161 -2.77 -0.97 -18.66
CA ASN A 161 -3.11 -0.20 -19.85
C ASN A 161 -3.50 1.24 -19.44
N PRO A 162 -3.35 2.23 -20.35
CA PRO A 162 -3.66 3.63 -20.04
C PRO A 162 -5.07 3.90 -19.50
N ASP A 163 -6.05 3.06 -19.86
CA ASP A 163 -7.44 3.16 -19.37
C ASP A 163 -7.62 2.63 -17.94
N MET A 164 -6.59 2.04 -17.36
CA MET A 164 -6.58 1.49 -16.00
C MET A 164 -7.56 0.33 -15.76
N LYS A 165 -8.05 -0.31 -16.82
CA LYS A 165 -9.07 -1.38 -16.75
C LYS A 165 -8.52 -2.78 -16.98
N SER A 166 -7.28 -2.89 -17.42
CA SER A 166 -6.63 -4.15 -17.76
C SER A 166 -5.10 -4.00 -17.75
N PHE A 167 -4.39 -5.10 -17.89
CA PHE A 167 -2.93 -5.13 -17.91
C PHE A 167 -2.43 -5.41 -19.33
N SER A 168 -1.40 -4.67 -19.75
CA SER A 168 -0.65 -4.96 -20.98
C SER A 168 0.40 -6.06 -20.76
N GLU A 169 0.87 -6.22 -19.52
CA GLU A 169 1.88 -7.19 -19.13
C GLU A 169 1.65 -7.59 -17.68
N THR A 170 1.80 -8.87 -17.37
CA THR A 170 1.78 -9.37 -15.98
C THR A 170 2.94 -10.31 -15.74
N LYS A 171 3.41 -10.37 -14.49
CA LYS A 171 4.56 -11.15 -14.11
C LYS A 171 4.46 -11.58 -12.65
N LEU A 172 5.00 -12.76 -12.33
CA LEU A 172 5.35 -13.11 -10.96
C LEU A 172 6.76 -12.57 -10.66
N ILE A 173 6.89 -11.79 -9.60
CA ILE A 173 8.19 -11.48 -8.98
C ILE A 173 8.42 -12.55 -7.93
N PRO A 174 9.29 -13.55 -8.18
CA PRO A 174 9.38 -14.73 -7.32
C PRO A 174 10.09 -14.41 -6.00
N ASN A 175 9.80 -15.20 -4.98
CA ASN A 175 10.46 -15.06 -3.68
C ASN A 175 11.93 -15.47 -3.67
N THR A 176 12.47 -15.92 -4.77
CA THR A 176 13.90 -16.06 -5.00
C THR A 176 14.61 -14.73 -5.30
N GLU A 177 13.85 -13.72 -5.73
CA GLU A 177 14.30 -12.33 -5.91
C GLU A 177 13.97 -11.48 -4.69
N VAL A 178 12.72 -11.53 -4.23
CA VAL A 178 12.22 -10.84 -3.03
C VAL A 178 12.17 -11.82 -1.86
N THR A 179 13.34 -12.12 -1.34
CA THR A 179 13.52 -13.15 -0.31
C THR A 179 12.71 -12.83 0.94
N HIS A 180 12.03 -13.84 1.50
CA HIS A 180 11.11 -13.75 2.63
C HIS A 180 9.84 -12.94 2.37
N PHE A 181 9.51 -12.65 1.12
CA PHE A 181 8.29 -11.92 0.78
C PHE A 181 7.06 -12.64 1.36
N PHE A 182 6.42 -11.99 2.31
CA PHE A 182 5.16 -12.48 2.86
C PHE A 182 3.98 -11.74 2.25
N GLU A 183 3.95 -10.39 2.38
CA GLU A 183 2.85 -9.54 1.90
C GLU A 183 3.24 -8.06 1.82
N ALA A 184 2.29 -7.21 1.48
CA ALA A 184 2.39 -5.75 1.50
C ALA A 184 3.53 -5.18 0.64
N PRO A 185 3.52 -5.45 -0.67
CA PRO A 185 4.54 -4.88 -1.55
C PRO A 185 4.38 -3.36 -1.66
N PHE A 186 5.49 -2.65 -1.67
CA PHE A 186 5.54 -1.23 -1.93
C PHE A 186 6.77 -0.88 -2.76
N VAL A 187 6.56 -0.39 -3.97
CA VAL A 187 7.63 0.00 -4.89
C VAL A 187 7.69 1.51 -5.02
N PHE A 188 8.90 2.05 -4.97
CA PHE A 188 9.18 3.45 -5.31
C PHE A 188 10.53 3.55 -6.02
N LYS A 189 10.78 4.68 -6.65
CA LYS A 189 12.01 4.94 -7.40
C LYS A 189 12.81 6.06 -6.77
N ARG A 190 14.11 5.86 -6.64
CA ARG A 190 15.05 6.88 -6.18
C ARG A 190 16.36 6.76 -6.95
N ASN A 191 16.84 7.88 -7.51
CA ASN A 191 18.10 7.94 -8.24
C ASN A 191 18.24 6.86 -9.33
N GLY A 192 17.15 6.60 -10.07
CA GLY A 192 17.13 5.62 -11.15
C GLY A 192 17.02 4.15 -10.70
N ILE A 193 16.92 3.89 -9.39
CA ILE A 193 16.81 2.55 -8.81
C ILE A 193 15.39 2.35 -8.26
N TYR A 194 14.81 1.18 -8.53
CA TYR A 194 13.54 0.76 -8.00
C TYR A 194 13.76 0.03 -6.68
N TYR A 195 13.11 0.52 -5.63
CA TYR A 195 13.14 -0.05 -4.28
C TYR A 195 11.82 -0.76 -4.03
N PHE A 196 11.91 -2.01 -3.66
CA PHE A 196 10.77 -2.85 -3.33
C PHE A 196 10.83 -3.19 -1.84
N LEU A 197 9.95 -2.58 -1.05
CA LEU A 197 9.80 -2.84 0.38
C LEU A 197 8.60 -3.76 0.59
N TYR A 198 8.71 -4.69 1.52
CA TYR A 198 7.65 -5.66 1.78
C TYR A 198 7.72 -6.20 3.20
N SER A 199 6.57 -6.70 3.66
CA SER A 199 6.46 -7.30 4.99
C SER A 199 6.84 -8.77 4.97
N CYS A 200 7.52 -9.18 6.02
CA CYS A 200 7.95 -10.55 6.27
C CYS A 200 7.34 -11.05 7.56
N GLU A 201 7.16 -12.37 7.69
CA GLU A 201 6.52 -13.05 8.80
C GLU A 201 5.03 -12.71 8.94
N HIS A 202 4.35 -13.32 9.89
CA HIS A 202 2.92 -13.10 10.09
C HIS A 202 2.64 -11.77 10.79
N CYS A 203 1.60 -11.06 10.36
CA CYS A 203 1.28 -9.71 10.86
C CYS A 203 0.94 -9.63 12.35
N GLU A 204 0.59 -10.76 12.98
CA GLU A 204 0.30 -10.83 14.42
C GLU A 204 1.55 -11.17 15.25
N ASP A 205 2.68 -11.47 14.62
CA ASP A 205 3.91 -11.87 15.30
C ASP A 205 4.84 -10.66 15.54
N ALA A 206 5.57 -10.70 16.65
CA ALA A 206 6.62 -9.72 16.93
C ALA A 206 7.77 -9.75 15.90
N SER A 207 7.89 -10.83 15.16
CA SER A 207 8.84 -11.00 14.05
C SER A 207 8.42 -10.29 12.77
N TYR A 208 7.17 -9.78 12.68
CA TYR A 208 6.71 -8.97 11.55
C TYR A 208 7.66 -7.79 11.34
N ARG A 209 8.16 -7.65 10.13
CA ARG A 209 9.21 -6.71 9.79
C ARG A 209 9.12 -6.31 8.32
N VAL A 210 9.91 -5.32 7.94
CA VAL A 210 10.04 -4.86 6.55
C VAL A 210 11.44 -5.20 6.03
N ASP A 211 11.49 -5.97 4.95
CA ASP A 211 12.69 -6.23 4.16
C ASP A 211 12.63 -5.45 2.84
N TYR A 212 13.76 -5.36 2.13
CA TYR A 212 13.76 -4.69 0.83
C TYR A 212 14.69 -5.37 -0.18
N ALA A 213 14.35 -5.14 -1.43
CA ALA A 213 15.12 -5.51 -2.61
C ALA A 213 15.19 -4.34 -3.59
N THR A 214 16.12 -4.38 -4.52
CA THR A 214 16.27 -3.33 -5.53
C THR A 214 16.37 -3.91 -6.94
N ALA A 215 16.00 -3.10 -7.94
CA ALA A 215 16.11 -3.45 -9.35
C ALA A 215 16.41 -2.22 -10.20
N LYS A 216 16.82 -2.47 -11.44
CA LYS A 216 16.98 -1.45 -12.48
C LYS A 216 15.72 -1.25 -13.32
N SER A 217 14.71 -2.08 -13.13
CA SER A 217 13.45 -2.09 -13.86
C SER A 217 12.29 -2.34 -12.90
N PRO A 218 11.09 -1.75 -13.14
CA PRO A 218 9.97 -1.86 -12.20
C PRO A 218 9.47 -3.29 -11.98
N LEU A 219 9.61 -4.17 -12.96
CA LEU A 219 9.23 -5.57 -12.85
C LEU A 219 10.40 -6.51 -12.49
N GLY A 220 11.55 -5.95 -12.13
CA GLY A 220 12.74 -6.72 -11.77
C GLY A 220 13.68 -6.99 -12.94
N PRO A 221 14.62 -7.96 -12.79
CA PRO A 221 14.82 -8.79 -11.61
C PRO A 221 15.30 -7.99 -10.39
N TYR A 222 14.79 -8.37 -9.21
CA TYR A 222 15.15 -7.76 -7.93
C TYR A 222 16.28 -8.50 -7.24
N THR A 223 17.10 -7.75 -6.52
CA THR A 223 18.18 -8.26 -5.66
C THR A 223 17.86 -7.95 -4.22
N TYR A 224 17.82 -8.96 -3.37
CA TYR A 224 17.53 -8.85 -1.94
C TYR A 224 18.66 -8.18 -1.17
N HIS A 225 18.32 -7.31 -0.22
CA HIS A 225 19.29 -6.56 0.60
C HIS A 225 19.15 -6.76 2.10
N GLY A 226 18.03 -7.25 2.61
CA GLY A 226 17.84 -7.48 4.04
C GLY A 226 16.74 -6.65 4.67
N THR A 227 16.82 -6.49 6.00
CA THR A 227 15.78 -5.87 6.82
C THR A 227 16.07 -4.38 7.01
N ILE A 228 15.02 -3.56 6.87
CA ILE A 228 15.08 -2.10 7.05
C ILE A 228 14.29 -1.64 8.28
N LEU A 229 13.26 -2.37 8.70
CA LEU A 229 12.40 -2.03 9.84
C LEU A 229 12.00 -3.30 10.60
N LYS A 230 12.22 -3.31 11.91
CA LYS A 230 11.90 -4.46 12.79
C LYS A 230 11.57 -4.00 14.21
N THR A 231 11.05 -4.92 15.01
CA THR A 231 10.89 -4.72 16.46
C THR A 231 12.21 -4.24 17.08
N ASN A 232 12.15 -3.16 17.84
CA ASN A 232 13.33 -2.63 18.51
C ASN A 232 13.54 -3.27 19.89
N ALA A 233 14.76 -3.12 20.42
CA ALA A 233 15.19 -3.79 21.65
C ALA A 233 14.40 -3.35 22.90
N ASP A 234 13.88 -2.13 22.95
CA ASP A 234 13.12 -1.59 24.07
C ASP A 234 11.60 -1.82 23.97
N GLY A 235 11.14 -2.47 22.85
CA GLY A 235 9.74 -2.80 22.62
C GLY A 235 8.82 -1.62 22.29
N THR A 236 9.35 -0.42 22.09
CA THR A 236 8.55 0.76 21.73
C THR A 236 8.05 0.70 20.27
N VAL A 237 8.70 -0.07 19.44
CA VAL A 237 8.24 -0.45 18.10
C VAL A 237 8.15 -1.97 18.07
N HIS A 238 6.95 -2.51 17.99
CA HIS A 238 6.67 -3.93 18.05
C HIS A 238 5.95 -4.41 16.80
N GLY A 239 6.49 -5.41 16.12
CA GLY A 239 5.92 -5.97 14.91
C GLY A 239 5.60 -4.96 13.81
N PRO A 240 6.54 -4.06 13.42
CA PRO A 240 6.26 -3.03 12.41
C PRO A 240 6.16 -3.65 11.03
N GLY A 241 5.19 -3.21 10.25
CA GLY A 241 5.02 -3.69 8.89
C GLY A 241 3.96 -2.97 8.09
N HIS A 242 3.67 -3.53 6.93
CA HIS A 242 2.75 -2.99 5.94
C HIS A 242 2.97 -1.49 5.71
N ASN A 243 4.16 -1.17 5.25
CA ASN A 243 4.60 0.21 5.11
C ASN A 243 4.19 0.84 3.79
N SER A 244 4.14 2.16 3.79
CA SER A 244 4.24 3.01 2.61
C SER A 244 5.40 3.99 2.76
N VAL A 245 5.79 4.63 1.68
CA VAL A 245 6.85 5.63 1.67
C VAL A 245 6.32 6.93 1.09
N LEU A 246 6.53 8.02 1.82
CA LEU A 246 6.29 9.37 1.36
C LEU A 246 7.63 10.04 1.06
N GLN A 247 7.77 10.56 -0.16
CA GLN A 247 8.88 11.44 -0.53
C GLN A 247 8.44 12.90 -0.40
N GLU A 248 9.22 13.70 0.30
CA GLU A 248 9.02 15.14 0.40
C GLU A 248 10.37 15.85 0.20
N GLY A 249 10.58 16.38 -1.00
CA GLY A 249 11.90 16.88 -1.42
C GLY A 249 12.91 15.74 -1.43
N ASP A 250 14.01 15.92 -0.71
CA ASP A 250 15.06 14.91 -0.56
C ASP A 250 14.82 13.95 0.62
N ASN A 251 13.75 14.15 1.37
CA ASN A 251 13.42 13.34 2.53
C ASN A 251 12.45 12.22 2.15
N TYR A 252 12.65 11.05 2.77
CA TYR A 252 11.81 9.87 2.62
C TYR A 252 11.32 9.46 4.00
N TYR A 253 10.01 9.30 4.14
CA TYR A 253 9.35 8.92 5.38
C TYR A 253 8.69 7.57 5.20
N ILE A 254 8.98 6.62 6.09
CA ILE A 254 8.29 5.32 6.14
C ILE A 254 7.13 5.45 7.11
N VAL A 255 5.93 5.15 6.63
CA VAL A 255 4.71 5.07 7.43
C VAL A 255 4.30 3.60 7.52
N TYR A 256 4.04 3.13 8.72
CA TYR A 256 3.78 1.73 9.00
C TYR A 256 2.81 1.58 10.17
N HIS A 257 2.17 0.43 10.28
CA HIS A 257 1.49 0.05 11.52
C HIS A 257 2.44 -0.73 12.44
N ARG A 258 2.10 -0.76 13.71
CA ARG A 258 2.78 -1.57 14.73
C ARG A 258 1.75 -2.13 15.69
N HIS A 259 2.13 -3.13 16.45
CA HIS A 259 1.33 -3.62 17.58
C HIS A 259 1.42 -2.65 18.77
N ASP A 260 0.35 -2.55 19.54
CA ASP A 260 0.31 -1.81 20.82
C ASP A 260 0.94 -2.63 21.96
#